data_024a00ea7c5eaca183534199d406334a
#
_entry.id   024a00ea7c5eaca183534199d406334a
#
_cell.length_a   1.000
_cell.length_b   1.000
_cell.length_c   1.000
_cell.angle_alpha   90.00
_cell.angle_beta   90.00
_cell.angle_gamma   90.00
#
_symmetry.space_group_name_H-M   'P 1'
#
loop_
_entity.id
_entity.type
_entity.pdbx_description
1 polymer ?
#
loop_
_entity_poly.entity_id
_entity_poly.type
_entity_poly.pdbx_seq_one_letter_code
_entity_poly.pdbx_strand_id
1 'polypeptide(L)'
;MSSPPARGARSSLWARVGRHWSLVAGALLALIAAGDDLGGAPAKPTSEFHFVRMFYHDGAYGRSYRGFDRSWTTDYPEAEFHFHLGVSRLTRVDIGEQARMLRVTDDAIFDYPWLYAVEVGRWHLDDTEAARLREYLDRGGFFMVDDFHGTLQWEGFVESMQRVFPDRPIVEISEGDEVFHVLYELNQRIQIPGIAALMSGRTYEQDGVTPHWRGIYDDHGRLMVAINFNMDLGDAWEHADDPRYPEPMTNLAYRFAVNYVVYAMTH
;
A
#
# COMPACT_ATOMS: atom_id res chain seq x y z
N MET A 1 -35.56 -3.86 -70.77
CA MET A 1 -35.45 -5.27 -70.32
C MET A 1 -33.98 -5.48 -69.93
N SER A 2 -33.66 -5.37 -68.68
CA SER A 2 -32.35 -5.73 -68.19
C SER A 2 -32.49 -6.17 -66.72
N SER A 3 -32.12 -7.40 -66.47
CA SER A 3 -32.23 -8.10 -65.21
C SER A 3 -31.26 -7.57 -64.15
N PRO A 4 -31.57 -7.61 -62.85
CA PRO A 4 -30.67 -7.19 -61.79
C PRO A 4 -29.67 -8.30 -61.42
N PRO A 5 -28.50 -7.96 -60.88
CA PRO A 5 -27.47 -8.91 -60.48
C PRO A 5 -27.78 -9.52 -59.07
N ALA A 6 -27.31 -10.74 -58.91
CA ALA A 6 -27.43 -11.59 -57.74
C ALA A 6 -26.76 -11.06 -56.48
N ARG A 7 -27.40 -11.22 -55.32
CA ARG A 7 -26.82 -10.94 -53.97
C ARG A 7 -25.90 -12.11 -53.58
N GLY A 8 -24.62 -11.80 -53.41
CA GLY A 8 -23.66 -12.72 -52.83
C GLY A 8 -23.85 -12.83 -51.30
N ALA A 9 -23.92 -14.06 -50.85
CA ALA A 9 -23.98 -14.42 -49.42
C ALA A 9 -22.64 -14.12 -48.75
N ARG A 10 -22.63 -13.19 -47.78
CA ARG A 10 -21.52 -13.04 -46.81
C ARG A 10 -21.81 -13.95 -45.65
N SER A 11 -21.15 -15.10 -45.62
CA SER A 11 -21.18 -16.05 -44.53
C SER A 11 -20.41 -15.51 -43.31
N SER A 12 -21.12 -15.56 -42.22
CA SER A 12 -20.78 -15.38 -40.82
C SER A 12 -19.40 -15.92 -40.39
N LEU A 13 -18.44 -15.03 -40.13
CA LEU A 13 -17.17 -15.31 -39.43
C LEU A 13 -17.20 -14.88 -37.97
N TRP A 14 -18.31 -14.31 -37.51
CA TRP A 14 -18.41 -13.75 -36.13
C TRP A 14 -18.97 -14.70 -35.08
N ALA A 15 -19.36 -15.92 -35.47
CA ALA A 15 -20.01 -16.88 -34.56
C ALA A 15 -19.04 -17.81 -33.80
N ARG A 16 -17.73 -17.71 -34.01
CA ARG A 16 -16.76 -18.61 -33.36
C ARG A 16 -15.85 -17.96 -32.31
N VAL A 17 -15.85 -16.66 -32.17
CA VAL A 17 -14.99 -15.97 -31.19
C VAL A 17 -15.65 -15.84 -29.79
N GLY A 18 -16.99 -15.92 -29.71
CA GLY A 18 -17.73 -15.71 -28.47
C GLY A 18 -17.74 -16.88 -27.45
N ARG A 19 -17.27 -18.08 -27.83
CA ARG A 19 -17.39 -19.28 -26.97
C ARG A 19 -16.18 -19.60 -26.12
N HIS A 20 -15.05 -18.97 -26.38
CA HIS A 20 -13.83 -19.23 -25.60
C HIS A 20 -13.61 -18.27 -24.43
N TRP A 21 -14.22 -17.08 -24.47
CA TRP A 21 -14.11 -16.10 -23.38
C TRP A 21 -14.98 -16.44 -22.15
N SER A 22 -16.09 -17.16 -22.35
CA SER A 22 -16.99 -17.58 -21.27
C SER A 22 -16.41 -18.71 -20.39
N LEU A 23 -15.46 -19.49 -20.91
CA LEU A 23 -14.82 -20.57 -20.15
C LEU A 23 -13.63 -20.11 -19.33
N VAL A 24 -12.95 -19.04 -19.75
CA VAL A 24 -11.82 -18.47 -19.00
C VAL A 24 -12.31 -17.64 -17.82
N ALA A 25 -13.40 -16.89 -17.99
CA ALA A 25 -14.02 -16.14 -16.89
C ALA A 25 -14.63 -17.05 -15.81
N GLY A 26 -15.16 -18.23 -16.19
CA GLY A 26 -15.70 -19.22 -15.25
C GLY A 26 -14.62 -19.94 -14.44
N ALA A 27 -13.43 -20.14 -15.01
CA ALA A 27 -12.32 -20.79 -14.32
C ALA A 27 -11.63 -19.85 -13.31
N LEU A 28 -11.56 -18.53 -13.58
CA LEU A 28 -11.02 -17.55 -12.64
C LEU A 28 -11.94 -17.34 -11.44
N LEU A 29 -13.27 -17.36 -11.63
CA LEU A 29 -14.23 -17.25 -10.52
C LEU A 29 -14.29 -18.52 -9.66
N ALA A 30 -14.01 -19.69 -10.22
CA ALA A 30 -13.95 -20.93 -9.45
C ALA A 30 -12.70 -21.07 -8.60
N LEU A 31 -11.57 -20.40 -8.98
CA LEU A 31 -10.34 -20.38 -8.18
C LEU A 31 -10.45 -19.44 -6.97
N ILE A 32 -11.29 -18.41 -7.04
CA ILE A 32 -11.53 -17.49 -5.90
C ILE A 32 -12.49 -18.12 -4.89
N ALA A 33 -13.38 -19.01 -5.32
CA ALA A 33 -14.34 -19.68 -4.44
C ALA A 33 -13.81 -20.97 -3.78
N ALA A 34 -12.64 -21.48 -4.20
CA ALA A 34 -12.04 -22.70 -3.66
C ALA A 34 -11.00 -22.44 -2.56
N GLY A 35 -10.87 -21.19 -2.11
CA GLY A 35 -9.88 -20.80 -1.08
C GLY A 35 -10.38 -20.89 0.37
N ASP A 36 -11.62 -21.23 0.62
CA ASP A 36 -12.24 -21.06 1.94
C ASP A 36 -12.45 -22.34 2.76
N ASP A 37 -11.80 -23.45 2.46
CA ASP A 37 -11.98 -24.63 3.33
C ASP A 37 -10.79 -25.61 3.34
N LEU A 38 -9.63 -25.16 3.84
CA LEU A 38 -8.64 -26.05 4.44
C LEU A 38 -8.21 -25.42 5.76
N GLY A 39 -8.85 -25.82 6.85
CA GLY A 39 -8.59 -25.37 8.23
C GLY A 39 -7.23 -25.81 8.78
N GLY A 40 -6.16 -25.50 8.05
CA GLY A 40 -4.80 -25.51 8.55
C GLY A 40 -4.42 -24.10 8.98
N ALA A 41 -3.80 -23.95 10.15
CA ALA A 41 -3.18 -22.67 10.54
C ALA A 41 -2.32 -22.16 9.37
N PRO A 42 -2.36 -20.85 9.05
CA PRO A 42 -1.55 -20.30 7.98
C PRO A 42 -0.09 -20.72 8.17
N ALA A 43 0.54 -21.22 7.10
CA ALA A 43 1.95 -21.61 7.16
C ALA A 43 2.75 -20.36 7.59
N LYS A 44 3.68 -20.57 8.54
CA LYS A 44 4.58 -19.49 8.96
C LYS A 44 5.34 -18.94 7.76
N PRO A 45 5.71 -17.63 7.79
CA PRO A 45 6.54 -17.04 6.75
C PRO A 45 7.81 -17.89 6.52
N THR A 46 8.15 -18.12 5.26
CA THR A 46 9.36 -18.84 4.87
C THR A 46 10.54 -17.93 4.63
N SER A 47 10.29 -16.63 4.39
CA SER A 47 11.28 -15.60 4.17
C SER A 47 11.36 -14.66 5.39
N GLU A 48 12.50 -13.98 5.53
CA GLU A 48 12.75 -13.07 6.67
C GLU A 48 11.81 -11.86 6.69
N PHE A 49 11.42 -11.40 5.52
CA PHE A 49 10.54 -10.25 5.33
C PHE A 49 9.48 -10.54 4.26
N HIS A 50 8.29 -10.03 4.48
CA HIS A 50 7.22 -9.98 3.48
C HIS A 50 6.62 -8.58 3.46
N PHE A 51 6.31 -8.07 2.26
CA PHE A 51 5.45 -6.91 2.14
C PHE A 51 4.03 -7.31 2.60
N VAL A 52 3.52 -6.66 3.63
CA VAL A 52 2.17 -6.91 4.14
C VAL A 52 1.34 -5.66 3.97
N ARG A 53 0.39 -5.70 3.04
CA ARG A 53 -0.59 -4.62 2.82
C ARG A 53 -1.78 -4.84 3.73
N MET A 54 -2.12 -3.81 4.49
CA MET A 54 -3.31 -3.83 5.35
C MET A 54 -4.57 -3.64 4.50
N PHE A 55 -5.49 -4.58 4.60
CA PHE A 55 -6.85 -4.43 4.12
C PHE A 55 -7.68 -3.69 5.19
N TYR A 56 -8.36 -2.61 4.81
CA TYR A 56 -9.23 -1.84 5.69
C TYR A 56 -10.53 -1.43 4.98
N HIS A 57 -11.51 -0.95 5.72
CA HIS A 57 -12.75 -0.40 5.18
C HIS A 57 -12.66 1.11 5.01
N ASP A 58 -13.18 1.60 3.89
CA ASP A 58 -13.28 3.03 3.65
C ASP A 58 -14.31 3.66 4.61
N GLY A 59 -13.92 4.75 5.26
CA GLY A 59 -14.78 5.58 6.08
C GLY A 59 -15.73 6.45 5.25
N ALA A 60 -16.45 7.35 5.93
CA ALA A 60 -17.42 8.23 5.31
C ALA A 60 -16.83 9.11 4.19
N TYR A 61 -15.55 9.48 4.31
CA TYR A 61 -14.80 10.29 3.35
C TYR A 61 -14.21 9.48 2.20
N GLY A 62 -14.05 8.16 2.36
CA GLY A 62 -13.46 7.25 1.36
C GLY A 62 -14.47 6.52 0.49
N ARG A 63 -15.77 6.59 0.83
CA ARG A 63 -16.78 5.89 0.04
C ARG A 63 -16.82 6.44 -1.39
N SER A 64 -16.13 5.72 -2.27
CA SER A 64 -16.23 5.92 -3.71
C SER A 64 -17.70 5.94 -4.10
N TYR A 65 -18.05 6.77 -5.07
CA TYR A 65 -19.39 6.91 -5.66
C TYR A 65 -20.06 5.58 -6.09
N ARG A 66 -19.34 4.45 -5.97
CA ARG A 66 -19.76 3.09 -6.29
C ARG A 66 -19.85 2.11 -5.12
N GLY A 67 -19.60 2.56 -3.88
CA GLY A 67 -19.85 1.76 -2.67
C GLY A 67 -18.90 0.59 -2.43
N PHE A 68 -17.70 0.61 -3.00
CA PHE A 68 -16.67 -0.42 -2.76
C PHE A 68 -15.50 0.17 -2.00
N ASP A 69 -15.09 -0.52 -0.94
CA ASP A 69 -13.86 -0.27 -0.19
C ASP A 69 -12.65 -0.57 -1.11
N ARG A 70 -12.03 0.45 -1.69
CA ARG A 70 -10.96 0.27 -2.67
C ARG A 70 -9.71 1.10 -2.39
N SER A 71 -9.75 2.03 -1.46
CA SER A 71 -8.61 2.90 -1.19
C SER A 71 -7.35 2.11 -0.79
N TRP A 72 -7.50 1.01 -0.08
CA TRP A 72 -6.38 0.12 0.28
C TRP A 72 -5.71 -0.56 -0.94
N THR A 73 -6.33 -0.57 -2.13
CA THR A 73 -5.77 -1.18 -3.35
C THR A 73 -5.03 -0.20 -4.25
N THR A 74 -4.88 1.05 -3.84
CA THR A 74 -4.09 2.04 -4.59
C THR A 74 -2.68 1.50 -4.81
N ASP A 75 -2.14 1.67 -6.04
CA ASP A 75 -0.80 1.22 -6.50
C ASP A 75 -0.59 -0.31 -6.56
N TYR A 76 -1.58 -1.11 -6.12
CA TYR A 76 -1.50 -2.56 -6.15
C TYR A 76 -1.81 -3.11 -7.55
N PRO A 77 -1.04 -4.09 -8.08
CA PRO A 77 0.08 -4.81 -7.44
C PRO A 77 1.49 -4.29 -7.80
N GLU A 78 1.61 -3.27 -8.62
CA GLU A 78 2.87 -2.82 -9.21
C GLU A 78 3.83 -2.27 -8.15
N ALA A 79 3.31 -1.54 -7.15
CA ALA A 79 4.13 -1.02 -6.05
C ALA A 79 4.83 -2.15 -5.28
N GLU A 80 4.10 -3.22 -4.92
CA GLU A 80 4.67 -4.39 -4.24
C GLU A 80 5.70 -5.12 -5.07
N PHE A 81 5.42 -5.27 -6.36
CA PHE A 81 6.36 -5.91 -7.28
C PHE A 81 7.69 -5.15 -7.36
N HIS A 82 7.62 -3.84 -7.57
CA HIS A 82 8.81 -3.01 -7.65
C HIS A 82 9.50 -2.85 -6.28
N PHE A 83 8.73 -2.76 -5.18
CA PHE A 83 9.28 -2.76 -3.82
C PHE A 83 10.11 -4.02 -3.57
N HIS A 84 9.55 -5.20 -3.87
CA HIS A 84 10.27 -6.47 -3.77
C HIS A 84 11.58 -6.45 -4.56
N LEU A 85 11.54 -6.04 -5.83
CA LEU A 85 12.73 -5.94 -6.67
C LEU A 85 13.77 -4.97 -6.08
N GLY A 86 13.32 -3.81 -5.58
CA GLY A 86 14.20 -2.80 -4.99
C GLY A 86 14.89 -3.31 -3.73
N VAL A 87 14.14 -3.82 -2.77
CA VAL A 87 14.70 -4.35 -1.51
C VAL A 87 15.65 -5.53 -1.77
N SER A 88 15.27 -6.46 -2.67
CA SER A 88 16.12 -7.60 -3.04
C SER A 88 17.45 -7.19 -3.69
N ARG A 89 17.48 -6.06 -4.43
CA ARG A 89 18.69 -5.56 -5.10
C ARG A 89 19.57 -4.71 -4.18
N LEU A 90 18.93 -3.99 -3.26
CA LEU A 90 19.61 -3.00 -2.41
C LEU A 90 20.06 -3.59 -1.07
N THR A 91 19.56 -4.77 -0.70
CA THR A 91 19.85 -5.43 0.58
C THR A 91 20.18 -6.89 0.37
N ARG A 92 20.46 -7.59 1.50
CA ARG A 92 20.57 -9.07 1.54
C ARG A 92 19.38 -9.69 2.29
N VAL A 93 18.35 -8.94 2.57
CA VAL A 93 17.13 -9.42 3.23
C VAL A 93 16.48 -10.46 2.32
N ASP A 94 16.16 -11.61 2.86
CA ASP A 94 15.35 -12.63 2.18
C ASP A 94 13.88 -12.17 2.20
N ILE A 95 13.47 -11.53 1.10
CA ILE A 95 12.11 -11.00 0.93
C ILE A 95 11.23 -11.99 0.15
N GLY A 96 10.06 -12.30 0.70
CA GLY A 96 9.09 -13.17 0.04
C GLY A 96 8.55 -12.57 -1.26
N GLU A 97 8.50 -13.41 -2.31
CA GLU A 97 8.12 -12.98 -3.67
C GLU A 97 6.71 -12.40 -3.76
N GLN A 98 5.81 -12.84 -2.90
CA GLN A 98 4.41 -12.42 -2.91
C GLN A 98 4.10 -11.56 -1.70
N ALA A 99 3.52 -10.41 -1.96
CA ALA A 99 2.91 -9.58 -0.93
C ALA A 99 1.75 -10.33 -0.24
N ARG A 100 1.53 -10.01 1.02
CA ARG A 100 0.40 -10.50 1.80
C ARG A 100 -0.63 -9.38 1.95
N MET A 101 -1.89 -9.74 1.91
CA MET A 101 -2.99 -8.83 2.23
C MET A 101 -3.67 -9.36 3.46
N LEU A 102 -3.61 -8.60 4.55
CA LEU A 102 -4.14 -9.02 5.84
C LEU A 102 -5.05 -7.92 6.41
N ARG A 103 -6.10 -8.35 7.10
CA ARG A 103 -6.85 -7.47 8.01
C ARG A 103 -6.07 -7.36 9.30
N VAL A 104 -6.19 -6.23 9.96
CA VAL A 104 -5.62 -6.07 11.30
C VAL A 104 -6.20 -7.07 12.31
N THR A 105 -7.40 -7.61 12.02
CA THR A 105 -8.07 -8.64 12.83
C THR A 105 -7.61 -10.07 12.53
N ASP A 106 -6.81 -10.30 11.49
CA ASP A 106 -6.25 -11.62 11.19
C ASP A 106 -5.10 -11.93 12.15
N ASP A 107 -5.11 -13.10 12.79
CA ASP A 107 -4.05 -13.49 13.73
C ASP A 107 -2.67 -13.58 13.04
N ALA A 108 -2.66 -13.82 11.74
CA ALA A 108 -1.43 -13.90 10.96
C ALA A 108 -0.60 -12.61 10.95
N ILE A 109 -1.16 -11.44 11.29
CA ILE A 109 -0.39 -10.19 11.33
C ILE A 109 0.79 -10.27 12.29
N PHE A 110 0.68 -11.05 13.37
CA PHE A 110 1.73 -11.20 14.37
C PHE A 110 2.93 -12.02 13.91
N ASP A 111 2.84 -12.65 12.76
CA ASP A 111 3.97 -13.36 12.12
C ASP A 111 4.85 -12.43 11.26
N TYR A 112 4.46 -11.15 11.10
CA TYR A 112 5.14 -10.20 10.24
C TYR A 112 5.56 -8.94 11.02
N PRO A 113 6.82 -8.49 10.86
CA PRO A 113 7.32 -7.32 11.60
C PRO A 113 6.79 -5.99 11.06
N TRP A 114 6.23 -5.96 9.85
CA TRP A 114 5.92 -4.73 9.12
C TRP A 114 4.56 -4.80 8.41
N LEU A 115 3.77 -3.77 8.58
CA LEU A 115 2.51 -3.53 7.89
C LEU A 115 2.60 -2.23 7.09
N TYR A 116 1.91 -2.19 5.95
CA TYR A 116 1.76 -1.00 5.10
C TYR A 116 0.29 -0.71 4.85
N ALA A 117 -0.09 0.57 4.93
CA ALA A 117 -1.40 1.03 4.47
C ALA A 117 -1.26 2.33 3.68
N VAL A 118 -1.95 2.39 2.55
CA VAL A 118 -2.03 3.51 1.63
C VAL A 118 -3.39 4.21 1.79
N GLU A 119 -3.50 5.50 1.43
CA GLU A 119 -4.76 6.27 1.41
C GLU A 119 -5.51 6.30 2.76
N VAL A 120 -4.76 6.25 3.85
CA VAL A 120 -5.30 6.13 5.22
C VAL A 120 -6.09 7.35 5.70
N GLY A 121 -6.08 8.44 4.96
CA GLY A 121 -6.99 9.57 5.20
C GLY A 121 -8.46 9.24 4.91
N ARG A 122 -8.73 8.11 4.25
CA ARG A 122 -10.08 7.65 3.87
C ARG A 122 -10.57 6.45 4.66
N TRP A 123 -9.71 5.86 5.47
CA TRP A 123 -10.02 4.67 6.23
C TRP A 123 -10.99 4.91 7.40
N HIS A 124 -11.49 3.81 7.95
CA HIS A 124 -12.16 3.81 9.24
C HIS A 124 -11.75 2.56 10.01
N LEU A 125 -11.26 2.74 11.22
CA LEU A 125 -10.99 1.64 12.14
C LEU A 125 -12.09 1.61 13.21
N ASP A 126 -12.76 0.47 13.36
CA ASP A 126 -13.65 0.26 14.49
C ASP A 126 -12.85 -0.03 15.78
N ASP A 127 -13.55 -0.16 16.90
CA ASP A 127 -12.90 -0.37 18.21
C ASP A 127 -12.13 -1.71 18.28
N THR A 128 -12.60 -2.73 17.55
CA THR A 128 -11.93 -4.04 17.48
C THR A 128 -10.66 -3.95 16.65
N GLU A 129 -10.73 -3.32 15.48
CA GLU A 129 -9.59 -3.10 14.60
C GLU A 129 -8.54 -2.21 15.26
N ALA A 130 -8.97 -1.14 15.94
CA ALA A 130 -8.08 -0.26 16.69
C ALA A 130 -7.35 -0.99 17.82
N ALA A 131 -8.06 -1.82 18.60
CA ALA A 131 -7.46 -2.62 19.66
C ALA A 131 -6.45 -3.64 19.13
N ARG A 132 -6.74 -4.28 17.98
CA ARG A 132 -5.82 -5.24 17.34
C ARG A 132 -4.59 -4.57 16.77
N LEU A 133 -4.74 -3.40 16.12
CA LEU A 133 -3.59 -2.65 15.63
C LEU A 133 -2.70 -2.19 16.79
N ARG A 134 -3.29 -1.72 17.89
CA ARG A 134 -2.54 -1.40 19.11
C ARG A 134 -1.77 -2.62 19.63
N GLU A 135 -2.43 -3.77 19.78
CA GLU A 135 -1.78 -5.01 20.22
C GLU A 135 -0.60 -5.39 19.30
N TYR A 136 -0.78 -5.30 17.98
CA TYR A 136 0.28 -5.58 17.02
C TYR A 136 1.50 -4.67 17.24
N LEU A 137 1.27 -3.38 17.41
CA LEU A 137 2.32 -2.39 17.61
C LEU A 137 3.01 -2.52 18.98
N ASP A 138 2.25 -2.75 20.05
CA ASP A 138 2.77 -2.98 21.40
C ASP A 138 3.61 -4.27 21.48
N ARG A 139 3.36 -5.26 20.59
CA ARG A 139 4.11 -6.53 20.51
C ARG A 139 5.35 -6.46 19.62
N GLY A 140 5.72 -5.29 19.13
CA GLY A 140 6.93 -5.09 18.33
C GLY A 140 6.67 -4.88 16.84
N GLY A 141 5.42 -4.88 16.39
CA GLY A 141 5.09 -4.57 14.99
C GLY A 141 5.46 -3.14 14.60
N PHE A 142 5.72 -2.93 13.33
CA PHE A 142 5.96 -1.63 12.73
C PHE A 142 4.89 -1.35 11.68
N PHE A 143 4.36 -0.13 11.65
CA PHE A 143 3.32 0.27 10.71
C PHE A 143 3.74 1.49 9.90
N MET A 144 3.81 1.33 8.59
CA MET A 144 4.04 2.43 7.66
C MET A 144 2.73 2.86 7.03
N VAL A 145 2.44 4.16 7.07
CA VAL A 145 1.31 4.76 6.36
C VAL A 145 1.78 5.82 5.37
N ASP A 146 1.09 5.89 4.23
CA ASP A 146 1.50 6.66 3.07
C ASP A 146 0.30 7.12 2.23
N ASP A 147 0.55 7.96 1.24
CA ASP A 147 -0.40 8.45 0.23
C ASP A 147 -1.71 8.97 0.84
N PHE A 148 -1.59 9.97 1.69
CA PHE A 148 -2.73 10.74 2.14
C PHE A 148 -2.34 12.21 2.32
N HIS A 149 -3.25 13.12 1.95
CA HIS A 149 -2.87 14.48 1.63
C HIS A 149 -3.87 15.50 2.17
N GLY A 150 -3.32 16.62 2.66
CA GLY A 150 -4.09 17.77 3.05
C GLY A 150 -4.87 17.62 4.35
N THR A 151 -5.51 18.70 4.74
CA THR A 151 -6.15 18.85 6.06
C THR A 151 -7.24 17.81 6.30
N LEU A 152 -8.11 17.59 5.32
CA LEU A 152 -9.26 16.67 5.50
C LEU A 152 -8.84 15.20 5.68
N GLN A 153 -7.85 14.74 4.90
CA GLN A 153 -7.38 13.37 5.04
C GLN A 153 -6.55 13.20 6.32
N TRP A 154 -5.83 14.24 6.75
CA TRP A 154 -5.19 14.24 8.05
C TRP A 154 -6.17 14.07 9.20
N GLU A 155 -7.28 14.79 9.18
CA GLU A 155 -8.35 14.67 10.19
C GLU A 155 -8.93 13.25 10.22
N GLY A 156 -9.21 12.65 9.06
CA GLY A 156 -9.71 11.27 8.95
C GLY A 156 -8.71 10.23 9.48
N PHE A 157 -7.43 10.40 9.19
CA PHE A 157 -6.37 9.57 9.72
C PHE A 157 -6.28 9.66 11.25
N VAL A 158 -6.24 10.88 11.78
CA VAL A 158 -6.13 11.14 13.23
C VAL A 158 -7.34 10.60 13.99
N GLU A 159 -8.54 10.71 13.45
CA GLU A 159 -9.76 10.17 14.08
C GLU A 159 -9.61 8.67 14.37
N SER A 160 -9.12 7.89 13.41
CA SER A 160 -8.89 6.45 13.59
C SER A 160 -7.69 6.19 14.52
N MET A 161 -6.59 6.92 14.36
CA MET A 161 -5.40 6.72 15.21
C MET A 161 -5.63 7.10 16.67
N GLN A 162 -6.52 8.03 16.97
CA GLN A 162 -6.92 8.34 18.34
C GLN A 162 -7.69 7.20 19.03
N ARG A 163 -8.32 6.29 18.27
CA ARG A 163 -8.88 5.04 18.82
C ARG A 163 -7.80 4.04 19.15
N VAL A 164 -6.74 3.98 18.32
CA VAL A 164 -5.59 3.09 18.54
C VAL A 164 -4.77 3.58 19.74
N PHE A 165 -4.39 4.85 19.75
CA PHE A 165 -3.56 5.49 20.76
C PHE A 165 -4.14 6.81 21.25
N PRO A 166 -5.14 6.76 22.16
CA PRO A 166 -5.66 7.98 22.80
C PRO A 166 -4.67 8.64 23.75
N ASP A 167 -3.65 7.91 24.14
CA ASP A 167 -2.65 8.21 25.16
C ASP A 167 -1.25 8.54 24.59
N ARG A 168 -1.06 8.47 23.26
CA ARG A 168 0.24 8.74 22.63
C ARG A 168 0.13 9.85 21.59
N PRO A 169 1.03 10.84 21.61
CA PRO A 169 1.02 11.89 20.60
C PRO A 169 1.59 11.42 19.26
N ILE A 170 1.08 11.99 18.17
CA ILE A 170 1.76 12.00 16.89
C ILE A 170 2.76 13.15 16.89
N VAL A 171 4.04 12.87 16.63
CA VAL A 171 5.11 13.85 16.65
C VAL A 171 5.87 13.88 15.32
N GLU A 172 6.54 14.99 15.00
CA GLU A 172 7.52 15.01 13.92
C GLU A 172 8.72 14.13 14.30
N ILE A 173 9.13 13.23 13.40
CA ILE A 173 10.33 12.41 13.59
C ILE A 173 11.56 13.33 13.51
N SER A 174 12.40 13.28 14.53
CA SER A 174 13.59 14.13 14.58
C SER A 174 14.58 13.79 13.46
N GLU A 175 15.39 14.76 13.04
CA GLU A 175 16.40 14.53 11.98
C GLU A 175 17.45 13.50 12.39
N GLY A 176 17.75 13.40 13.67
CA GLY A 176 18.71 12.43 14.22
C GLY A 176 18.08 11.09 14.62
N ASP A 177 16.82 10.84 14.28
CA ASP A 177 16.16 9.57 14.60
C ASP A 177 16.81 8.42 13.84
N GLU A 178 16.98 7.29 14.52
CA GLU A 178 17.64 6.10 13.98
C GLU A 178 16.99 5.58 12.70
N VAL A 179 15.68 5.71 12.56
CA VAL A 179 14.96 5.28 11.35
C VAL A 179 15.47 5.94 10.07
N PHE A 180 16.03 7.14 10.17
CA PHE A 180 16.62 7.86 9.03
C PHE A 180 18.10 7.54 8.79
N HIS A 181 18.72 6.71 9.65
CA HIS A 181 20.16 6.45 9.62
C HIS A 181 20.52 4.96 9.74
N VAL A 182 19.53 4.07 9.91
CA VAL A 182 19.76 2.64 10.19
C VAL A 182 20.56 1.94 9.09
N LEU A 183 20.43 2.34 7.82
CA LEU A 183 21.23 1.86 6.69
C LEU A 183 21.63 3.00 5.75
N TYR A 184 20.67 3.76 5.27
CA TYR A 184 20.89 4.94 4.43
C TYR A 184 20.78 6.21 5.25
N GLU A 185 21.66 7.18 4.97
CA GLU A 185 21.57 8.53 5.51
C GLU A 185 20.49 9.34 4.78
N LEU A 186 19.38 9.62 5.44
CA LEU A 186 18.25 10.38 4.88
C LEU A 186 18.28 11.85 5.32
N ASN A 187 19.46 12.48 5.28
CA ASN A 187 19.66 13.88 5.71
C ASN A 187 18.94 14.91 4.82
N GLN A 188 18.70 14.57 3.56
CA GLN A 188 17.97 15.41 2.60
C GLN A 188 16.68 14.72 2.19
N ARG A 189 15.59 15.17 2.75
CA ARG A 189 14.25 14.66 2.48
C ARG A 189 13.46 15.72 1.73
N ILE A 190 12.90 15.33 0.59
CA ILE A 190 12.02 16.16 -0.22
C ILE A 190 10.65 15.47 -0.32
N GLN A 191 9.63 16.23 -0.66
CA GLN A 191 8.32 15.68 -0.95
C GLN A 191 8.42 14.70 -2.13
N ILE A 192 7.86 13.51 -1.93
CA ILE A 192 7.71 12.50 -2.97
C ILE A 192 6.24 12.54 -3.40
N PRO A 193 5.93 13.07 -4.59
CA PRO A 193 4.56 13.26 -5.04
C PRO A 193 4.04 12.06 -5.82
N GLY A 194 2.72 11.91 -5.87
CA GLY A 194 2.06 11.04 -6.82
C GLY A 194 2.28 11.49 -8.27
N ILE A 195 2.24 10.54 -9.22
CA ILE A 195 2.46 10.82 -10.66
C ILE A 195 1.42 11.80 -11.21
N ALA A 196 0.18 11.75 -10.74
CA ALA A 196 -0.87 12.66 -11.16
C ALA A 196 -0.55 14.12 -10.80
N ALA A 197 -0.01 14.36 -9.61
CA ALA A 197 0.47 15.69 -9.20
C ALA A 197 1.62 16.15 -10.10
N LEU A 198 2.63 15.30 -10.34
CA LEU A 198 3.76 15.58 -11.23
C LEU A 198 3.29 15.95 -12.65
N MET A 199 2.39 15.17 -13.23
CA MET A 199 1.84 15.45 -14.59
C MET A 199 1.09 16.78 -14.64
N SER A 200 0.55 17.25 -13.49
CA SER A 200 -0.08 18.58 -13.38
C SER A 200 0.90 19.71 -13.09
N GLY A 201 2.21 19.41 -13.01
CA GLY A 201 3.27 20.38 -12.69
C GLY A 201 3.34 20.75 -11.19
N ARG A 202 2.82 19.90 -10.29
CA ARG A 202 2.85 20.09 -8.83
C ARG A 202 3.60 18.95 -8.15
N THR A 203 4.06 19.21 -6.93
CA THR A 203 4.68 18.20 -6.06
C THR A 203 3.78 17.83 -4.89
N TYR A 204 2.53 18.30 -4.89
CA TYR A 204 1.59 18.11 -3.78
C TYR A 204 0.16 17.89 -4.29
N GLU A 205 -0.64 17.28 -3.46
CA GLU A 205 -2.06 17.07 -3.66
C GLU A 205 -2.89 17.86 -2.65
N GLN A 206 -4.13 18.18 -3.02
CA GLN A 206 -5.05 18.96 -2.20
C GLN A 206 -4.39 20.25 -1.65
N ASP A 207 -4.42 20.50 -0.35
CA ASP A 207 -3.71 21.56 0.37
C ASP A 207 -2.41 21.08 1.06
N GLY A 208 -1.93 19.85 0.73
CA GLY A 208 -0.77 19.18 1.32
C GLY A 208 0.58 19.66 0.81
N VAL A 209 0.84 20.97 0.81
CA VAL A 209 2.03 21.59 0.22
C VAL A 209 3.33 21.20 0.93
N THR A 210 3.26 20.95 2.24
CA THR A 210 4.43 20.64 3.07
C THR A 210 4.47 19.16 3.42
N PRO A 211 5.53 18.41 3.07
CA PRO A 211 5.69 17.03 3.49
C PRO A 211 6.03 16.95 4.99
N HIS A 212 5.53 15.88 5.64
CA HIS A 212 5.80 15.64 7.05
C HIS A 212 6.17 14.18 7.26
N TRP A 213 7.25 13.96 8.00
CA TRP A 213 7.64 12.64 8.51
C TRP A 213 7.27 12.60 9.99
N ARG A 214 6.14 12.03 10.29
CA ARG A 214 5.61 11.94 11.64
C ARG A 214 5.64 10.51 12.16
N GLY A 215 5.52 10.35 13.47
CA GLY A 215 5.49 9.03 14.06
C GLY A 215 4.80 8.97 15.40
N ILE A 216 4.57 7.73 15.83
CA ILE A 216 4.12 7.39 17.18
C ILE A 216 5.16 6.45 17.77
N TYR A 217 5.61 6.75 18.98
CA TYR A 217 6.65 6.01 19.67
C TYR A 217 6.08 5.25 20.88
N ASP A 218 6.72 4.14 21.21
CA ASP A 218 6.47 3.44 22.49
C ASP A 218 7.19 4.11 23.65
N ASP A 219 7.03 3.53 24.85
CA ASP A 219 7.63 4.06 26.08
C ASP A 219 9.15 3.89 26.15
N HIS A 220 9.73 3.10 25.23
CA HIS A 220 11.17 2.86 25.11
C HIS A 220 11.83 3.74 24.02
N GLY A 221 11.04 4.52 23.31
CA GLY A 221 11.51 5.37 22.21
C GLY A 221 11.62 4.67 20.87
N ARG A 222 11.06 3.44 20.74
CA ARG A 222 10.95 2.75 19.44
C ARG A 222 9.84 3.38 18.62
N LEU A 223 10.11 3.69 17.36
CA LEU A 223 9.11 4.15 16.40
C LEU A 223 8.18 2.97 16.03
N MET A 224 6.93 3.06 16.41
CA MET A 224 5.91 2.06 16.09
C MET A 224 5.18 2.35 14.78
N VAL A 225 4.91 3.63 14.51
CA VAL A 225 4.18 4.08 13.32
C VAL A 225 4.98 5.14 12.60
N ALA A 226 5.35 4.88 11.36
CA ALA A 226 5.94 5.86 10.45
C ALA A 226 4.85 6.46 9.55
N ILE A 227 4.67 7.76 9.61
CA ILE A 227 3.60 8.50 8.95
C ILE A 227 4.22 9.41 7.89
N ASN A 228 4.09 9.03 6.62
CA ASN A 228 4.56 9.80 5.47
C ASN A 228 3.42 10.68 4.95
N PHE A 229 3.16 11.77 5.64
CA PHE A 229 2.03 12.65 5.34
C PHE A 229 2.35 13.67 4.24
N ASN A 230 1.44 13.86 3.31
CA ASN A 230 1.60 14.65 2.08
C ASN A 230 2.69 14.11 1.15
N MET A 231 2.84 12.81 1.11
CA MET A 231 3.79 12.10 0.25
C MET A 231 3.13 10.84 -0.32
N ASP A 232 3.73 10.31 -1.37
CA ASP A 232 3.26 9.14 -2.09
C ASP A 232 4.47 8.28 -2.50
N LEU A 233 4.93 7.45 -1.54
CA LEU A 233 6.03 6.53 -1.79
C LEU A 233 5.54 5.32 -2.61
N GLY A 234 4.25 4.98 -2.47
CA GLY A 234 3.59 3.93 -3.23
C GLY A 234 3.68 4.18 -4.73
N ASP A 235 3.28 5.36 -5.18
CA ASP A 235 3.38 5.79 -6.58
C ASP A 235 4.84 5.83 -7.08
N ALA A 236 5.78 6.23 -6.21
CA ALA A 236 7.20 6.22 -6.56
C ALA A 236 7.75 4.81 -6.76
N TRP A 237 7.18 3.79 -6.12
CA TRP A 237 7.50 2.38 -6.38
C TRP A 237 6.71 1.86 -7.58
N GLU A 238 5.39 2.13 -7.69
CA GLU A 238 4.56 1.73 -8.81
C GLU A 238 5.18 2.15 -10.15
N HIS A 239 5.63 3.40 -10.21
CA HIS A 239 6.21 4.01 -11.40
C HIS A 239 7.75 4.00 -11.44
N ALA A 240 8.39 3.05 -10.75
CA ALA A 240 9.85 2.98 -10.68
C ALA A 240 10.55 2.77 -12.03
N ASP A 241 9.85 2.20 -13.01
CA ASP A 241 10.33 1.98 -14.39
C ASP A 241 9.71 2.95 -15.42
N ASP A 242 8.84 3.88 -14.98
CA ASP A 242 8.24 4.89 -15.85
C ASP A 242 9.22 6.06 -16.05
N PRO A 243 9.67 6.34 -17.29
CA PRO A 243 10.60 7.45 -17.56
C PRO A 243 10.01 8.85 -17.26
N ARG A 244 8.70 8.95 -17.03
CA ARG A 244 8.04 10.20 -16.62
C ARG A 244 8.16 10.47 -15.13
N TYR A 245 8.44 9.43 -14.31
CA TYR A 245 8.62 9.60 -12.89
C TYR A 245 10.10 9.92 -12.58
N PRO A 246 10.42 11.00 -11.82
CA PRO A 246 11.81 11.43 -11.63
C PRO A 246 12.62 10.43 -10.81
N GLU A 247 13.71 9.93 -11.38
CA GLU A 247 14.62 8.98 -10.74
C GLU A 247 15.10 9.40 -9.34
N PRO A 248 15.42 10.68 -9.03
CA PRO A 248 15.79 11.08 -7.68
C PRO A 248 14.69 10.83 -6.63
N MET A 249 13.42 10.94 -7.01
CA MET A 249 12.28 10.70 -6.12
C MET A 249 12.08 9.20 -5.88
N THR A 250 12.15 8.39 -6.94
CA THR A 250 12.14 6.92 -6.85
C THR A 250 13.30 6.41 -5.97
N ASN A 251 14.52 6.93 -6.19
CA ASN A 251 15.68 6.56 -5.39
C ASN A 251 15.50 6.91 -3.91
N LEU A 252 14.90 8.06 -3.61
CA LEU A 252 14.61 8.45 -2.23
C LEU A 252 13.54 7.56 -1.61
N ALA A 253 12.47 7.24 -2.34
CA ALA A 253 11.42 6.32 -1.88
C ALA A 253 11.98 4.92 -1.54
N TYR A 254 12.91 4.39 -2.34
CA TYR A 254 13.59 3.13 -2.01
C TYR A 254 14.49 3.21 -0.79
N ARG A 255 15.17 4.34 -0.57
CA ARG A 255 15.98 4.51 0.65
C ARG A 255 15.10 4.55 1.90
N PHE A 256 13.93 5.19 1.84
CA PHE A 256 12.93 5.11 2.91
C PHE A 256 12.47 3.68 3.12
N ALA A 257 12.06 2.99 2.04
CA ALA A 257 11.62 1.61 2.11
C ALA A 257 12.64 0.71 2.84
N VAL A 258 13.90 0.77 2.40
CA VAL A 258 14.97 -0.04 2.98
C VAL A 258 15.22 0.30 4.45
N ASN A 259 15.26 1.59 4.80
CA ASN A 259 15.43 1.98 6.19
C ASN A 259 14.28 1.49 7.06
N TYR A 260 13.03 1.63 6.62
CA TYR A 260 11.87 1.16 7.37
C TYR A 260 11.85 -0.37 7.52
N VAL A 261 12.23 -1.12 6.47
CA VAL A 261 12.36 -2.59 6.53
C VAL A 261 13.41 -3.00 7.55
N VAL A 262 14.63 -2.43 7.44
CA VAL A 262 15.73 -2.76 8.36
C VAL A 262 15.36 -2.38 9.79
N TYR A 263 14.78 -1.20 10.00
CA TYR A 263 14.32 -0.75 11.31
C TYR A 263 13.29 -1.72 11.91
N ALA A 264 12.26 -2.07 11.14
CA ALA A 264 11.20 -2.99 11.57
C ALA A 264 11.71 -4.39 11.94
N MET A 265 12.81 -4.83 11.30
CA MET A 265 13.41 -6.16 11.56
C MET A 265 14.40 -6.16 12.73
N THR A 266 14.84 -4.99 13.20
CA THR A 266 15.92 -4.87 14.19
C THR A 266 15.48 -4.23 15.51
N HIS A 267 14.28 -3.64 15.56
CA HIS A 267 13.71 -2.96 16.73
C HIS A 267 12.34 -3.50 17.08
#